data_31852f32b2bb6f29eb713f60469d7f41
#
_entry.id   31852f32b2bb6f29eb713f60469d7f41
#
_cell.length_a   1.000
_cell.length_b   1.000
_cell.length_c   1.000
_cell.angle_alpha   90.00
_cell.angle_beta   90.00
_cell.angle_gamma   90.00
#
_symmetry.space_group_name_H-M   'P 1'
#
loop_
_entity.id
_entity.type
_entity.pdbx_description
1 polymer ?
#
loop_
_entity_poly.entity_id
_entity_poly.type
_entity_poly.pdbx_seq_one_letter_code
_entity_poly.pdbx_strand_id
1 'polypeptide(L)'
;MRTLFRGRLHGAGLADSVLVDGEVISWVGRGDPPSRPDEEVVAAPGEIIAPGFIDLQVNGYAGHDAAAGADSIAALSDALPATGVTAFLPTLISAPVEVGAAFAAAVGAAAEAQGARVLGAHIEGPFLNPSFRGAHLRAHLAEPTPENVDVIAAARPRLVTLAPELPGALAAAERLHQSGIVVAAGHTGADFEQGRKAIAAGVRFATHIYNAMPPVHHRRPGIALALLLDPRVTVGLIADGEHVHASVCEQLLRVKGIGRIALTTDQTSAAGAPPGTYALSGRPVVSDGRVVRLKDGTLAGSAASMPDLVRLMARLPGMSLARAISLASAVPARVLGERGLGRIAEGACADLVVMDAQMRVRLTMIRGVVKFRQPS
;
A
#
# COMPACT_ATOMS: atom_id res chain seq x y z
N MET A 1 25.54 -11.88 9.93
CA MET A 1 25.92 -12.38 8.57
C MET A 1 25.91 -11.21 7.63
N ARG A 2 27.00 -11.05 6.87
CA ARG A 2 27.15 -9.99 5.89
C ARG A 2 26.89 -10.53 4.51
N THR A 3 25.89 -9.96 3.83
CA THR A 3 25.51 -10.35 2.46
C THR A 3 25.79 -9.20 1.50
N LEU A 4 26.60 -9.44 0.48
CA LEU A 4 26.89 -8.50 -0.59
C LEU A 4 25.96 -8.77 -1.77
N PHE A 5 25.22 -7.76 -2.20
CA PHE A 5 24.47 -7.78 -3.45
C PHE A 5 25.23 -7.00 -4.51
N ARG A 6 25.42 -7.61 -5.70
CA ARG A 6 26.04 -6.97 -6.86
C ARG A 6 25.10 -6.98 -8.06
N GLY A 7 25.03 -5.86 -8.74
CA GLY A 7 24.25 -5.73 -9.95
C GLY A 7 23.68 -4.33 -10.13
N ARG A 8 22.68 -4.20 -11.00
CA ARG A 8 22.03 -2.94 -11.27
C ARG A 8 21.14 -2.53 -10.09
N LEU A 9 21.58 -1.56 -9.31
CA LEU A 9 20.81 -0.99 -8.21
C LEU A 9 19.81 0.06 -8.70
N HIS A 10 18.59 0.04 -8.15
CA HIS A 10 17.61 1.09 -8.34
C HIS A 10 17.47 1.98 -7.10
N GLY A 11 17.56 3.30 -7.30
CA GLY A 11 17.47 4.28 -6.21
C GLY A 11 18.78 4.54 -5.46
N ALA A 12 19.91 4.01 -5.95
CA ALA A 12 21.24 4.17 -5.35
C ALA A 12 22.26 4.90 -6.25
N GLY A 13 21.79 5.74 -7.16
CA GLY A 13 22.66 6.53 -8.06
C GLY A 13 23.47 5.64 -9.00
N LEU A 14 24.81 5.81 -9.00
CA LEU A 14 25.74 5.03 -9.82
C LEU A 14 26.32 3.80 -9.10
N ALA A 15 25.90 3.49 -7.89
CA ALA A 15 26.34 2.31 -7.16
C ALA A 15 25.91 1.03 -7.87
N ASP A 16 26.72 -0.02 -7.78
CA ASP A 16 26.48 -1.35 -8.33
C ASP A 16 26.53 -2.45 -7.26
N SER A 17 26.81 -2.06 -6.01
CA SER A 17 26.99 -2.99 -4.91
C SER A 17 26.40 -2.43 -3.62
N VAL A 18 25.76 -3.32 -2.83
CA VAL A 18 25.24 -3.00 -1.51
C VAL A 18 25.60 -4.11 -0.53
N LEU A 19 26.21 -3.73 0.61
CA LEU A 19 26.54 -4.64 1.69
C LEU A 19 25.50 -4.51 2.80
N VAL A 20 24.90 -5.63 3.14
CA VAL A 20 24.02 -5.79 4.29
C VAL A 20 24.83 -6.37 5.45
N ASP A 21 24.68 -5.82 6.66
CA ASP A 21 25.23 -6.40 7.91
C ASP A 21 24.12 -6.48 8.96
N GLY A 22 23.71 -7.69 9.29
CA GLY A 22 22.50 -7.89 10.09
C GLY A 22 21.26 -7.29 9.44
N GLU A 23 20.52 -6.46 10.16
CA GLU A 23 19.26 -5.88 9.69
C GLU A 23 19.40 -4.58 8.89
N VAL A 24 20.63 -4.08 8.67
CA VAL A 24 20.86 -2.78 8.07
C VAL A 24 21.77 -2.85 6.84
N ILE A 25 21.60 -1.91 5.94
CA ILE A 25 22.53 -1.65 4.85
C ILE A 25 23.73 -0.91 5.44
N SER A 26 24.88 -1.57 5.46
CA SER A 26 26.13 -1.03 6.06
C SER A 26 26.99 -0.25 5.08
N TRP A 27 26.80 -0.50 3.76
CA TRP A 27 27.56 0.21 2.73
C TRP A 27 26.83 0.14 1.37
N VAL A 28 26.97 1.22 0.60
CA VAL A 28 26.46 1.32 -0.79
C VAL A 28 27.54 1.99 -1.63
N GLY A 29 28.01 1.33 -2.70
CA GLY A 29 29.10 1.85 -3.51
C GLY A 29 29.32 1.12 -4.81
N ARG A 30 30.53 1.27 -5.38
CA ARG A 30 30.99 0.57 -6.57
C ARG A 30 32.12 -0.38 -6.23
N GLY A 31 32.07 -1.57 -6.81
CA GLY A 31 33.13 -2.57 -6.61
C GLY A 31 33.07 -3.23 -5.23
N ASP A 32 34.21 -3.42 -4.60
CA ASP A 32 34.33 -4.17 -3.35
C ASP A 32 34.05 -3.31 -2.13
N PRO A 33 33.27 -3.86 -1.16
CA PRO A 33 32.99 -3.18 0.10
C PRO A 33 34.23 -3.15 1.00
N PRO A 34 34.26 -2.23 1.99
CA PRO A 34 35.39 -2.13 2.93
C PRO A 34 35.52 -3.33 3.87
N SER A 35 34.46 -4.15 3.99
CA SER A 35 34.42 -5.34 4.83
C SER A 35 34.09 -6.58 4.01
N ARG A 36 34.77 -7.70 4.31
CA ARG A 36 34.54 -8.96 3.61
C ARG A 36 33.11 -9.49 3.87
N PRO A 37 32.34 -9.82 2.79
CA PRO A 37 31.05 -10.47 2.93
C PRO A 37 31.20 -11.95 3.33
N ASP A 38 30.18 -12.50 3.97
CA ASP A 38 30.05 -13.92 4.23
C ASP A 38 29.36 -14.64 3.06
N GLU A 39 28.45 -13.93 2.38
CA GLU A 39 27.69 -14.41 1.21
C GLU A 39 27.66 -13.32 0.13
N GLU A 40 27.64 -13.74 -1.12
CA GLU A 40 27.46 -12.84 -2.27
C GLU A 40 26.27 -13.27 -3.12
N VAL A 41 25.40 -12.29 -3.44
CA VAL A 41 24.26 -12.43 -4.35
C VAL A 41 24.51 -11.58 -5.57
N VAL A 42 24.82 -12.21 -6.69
CA VAL A 42 25.03 -11.53 -7.97
C VAL A 42 23.74 -11.55 -8.77
N ALA A 43 23.24 -10.38 -9.11
CA ALA A 43 22.09 -10.24 -10.01
C ALA A 43 22.51 -10.65 -11.42
N ALA A 44 21.71 -11.51 -12.06
CA ALA A 44 21.97 -11.94 -13.42
C ALA A 44 21.81 -10.79 -14.43
N PRO A 45 22.36 -10.89 -15.64
CA PRO A 45 22.15 -9.90 -16.70
C PRO A 45 20.64 -9.64 -16.92
N GLY A 46 20.23 -8.37 -16.82
CA GLY A 46 18.84 -7.97 -16.93
C GLY A 46 18.06 -7.94 -15.62
N GLU A 47 18.58 -8.50 -14.53
CA GLU A 47 18.00 -8.36 -13.20
C GLU A 47 18.36 -7.01 -12.57
N ILE A 48 17.54 -6.61 -11.62
CA ILE A 48 17.68 -5.40 -10.83
C ILE A 48 17.60 -5.72 -9.34
N ILE A 49 18.31 -4.94 -8.56
CA ILE A 49 18.22 -4.91 -7.10
C ILE A 49 17.52 -3.60 -6.73
N ALA A 50 16.44 -3.69 -5.99
CA ALA A 50 15.60 -2.55 -5.61
C ALA A 50 15.26 -2.58 -4.12
N PRO A 51 14.83 -1.45 -3.54
CA PRO A 51 14.21 -1.46 -2.21
C PRO A 51 12.97 -2.34 -2.23
N GLY A 52 12.70 -3.04 -1.14
CA GLY A 52 11.47 -3.79 -0.97
C GLY A 52 10.22 -2.91 -1.08
N PHE A 53 9.14 -3.48 -1.59
CA PHE A 53 7.87 -2.78 -1.76
C PHE A 53 7.13 -2.64 -0.44
N ILE A 54 6.34 -1.56 -0.33
CA ILE A 54 5.49 -1.25 0.82
C ILE A 54 4.07 -1.05 0.31
N ASP A 55 3.14 -1.83 0.81
CA ASP A 55 1.73 -1.76 0.40
C ASP A 55 0.85 -1.22 1.53
N LEU A 56 0.14 -0.12 1.26
CA LEU A 56 -0.68 0.58 2.25
C LEU A 56 -2.11 0.05 2.36
N GLN A 57 -2.49 -0.92 1.51
CA GLN A 57 -3.85 -1.47 1.50
C GLN A 57 -3.84 -2.92 1.02
N VAL A 58 -3.86 -3.86 1.97
CA VAL A 58 -3.86 -5.30 1.73
C VAL A 58 -4.99 -5.94 2.52
N ASN A 59 -6.09 -6.27 1.85
CA ASN A 59 -7.23 -6.97 2.47
C ASN A 59 -6.96 -8.48 2.57
N GLY A 60 -6.11 -9.01 1.69
CA GLY A 60 -5.77 -10.44 1.69
C GLY A 60 -4.78 -10.80 0.58
N TYR A 61 -4.28 -12.03 0.61
CA TYR A 61 -3.40 -12.61 -0.42
C TYR A 61 -3.36 -14.13 -0.28
N ALA A 62 -3.19 -14.88 -1.38
CA ALA A 62 -2.98 -16.33 -1.42
C ALA A 62 -4.00 -17.14 -0.59
N GLY A 63 -5.26 -16.76 -0.62
CA GLY A 63 -6.36 -17.41 0.11
C GLY A 63 -6.57 -16.87 1.53
N HIS A 64 -5.67 -16.05 2.08
CA HIS A 64 -5.77 -15.49 3.43
C HIS A 64 -6.48 -14.13 3.41
N ASP A 65 -7.48 -13.94 4.28
CA ASP A 65 -8.21 -12.67 4.47
C ASP A 65 -7.70 -12.02 5.75
N ALA A 66 -7.20 -10.77 5.68
CA ALA A 66 -6.68 -10.05 6.85
C ALA A 66 -7.71 -9.93 7.98
N ALA A 67 -9.00 -9.81 7.63
CA ALA A 67 -10.08 -9.72 8.62
C ALA A 67 -10.30 -10.99 9.46
N ALA A 68 -9.69 -12.13 9.07
CA ALA A 68 -9.80 -13.37 9.82
C ALA A 68 -8.94 -13.40 11.10
N GLY A 69 -8.15 -12.36 11.39
CA GLY A 69 -7.41 -12.20 12.64
C GLY A 69 -5.91 -12.43 12.54
N ALA A 70 -5.24 -12.49 13.69
CA ALA A 70 -3.78 -12.46 13.80
C ALA A 70 -3.08 -13.58 13.02
N ASP A 71 -3.58 -14.81 13.06
CA ASP A 71 -2.99 -15.94 12.35
C ASP A 71 -3.05 -15.76 10.83
N SER A 72 -4.16 -15.22 10.32
CA SER A 72 -4.29 -14.90 8.89
C SER A 72 -3.35 -13.76 8.48
N ILE A 73 -3.19 -12.75 9.33
CA ILE A 73 -2.24 -11.65 9.09
C ILE A 73 -0.79 -12.18 9.10
N ALA A 74 -0.45 -13.10 9.99
CA ALA A 74 0.86 -13.77 10.00
C ALA A 74 1.08 -14.57 8.70
N ALA A 75 0.08 -15.32 8.24
CA ALA A 75 0.15 -16.03 6.97
C ALA A 75 0.31 -15.10 5.75
N LEU A 76 -0.35 -13.93 5.77
CA LEU A 76 -0.12 -12.87 4.78
C LEU A 76 1.32 -12.36 4.80
N SER A 77 1.86 -12.11 6.02
CA SER A 77 3.24 -11.71 6.20
C SER A 77 4.22 -12.70 5.57
N ASP A 78 3.98 -13.99 5.72
CA ASP A 78 4.84 -15.06 5.18
C ASP A 78 4.70 -15.21 3.65
N ALA A 79 3.52 -14.95 3.10
CA ALA A 79 3.25 -15.13 1.66
C ALA A 79 3.69 -13.94 0.80
N LEU A 80 3.53 -12.71 1.29
CA LEU A 80 3.79 -11.47 0.54
C LEU A 80 5.22 -11.31 0.00
N PRO A 81 6.28 -11.82 0.64
CA PRO A 81 7.64 -11.74 0.10
C PRO A 81 7.80 -12.32 -1.31
N ALA A 82 6.96 -13.27 -1.73
CA ALA A 82 6.94 -13.78 -3.09
C ALA A 82 6.59 -12.71 -4.15
N THR A 83 5.97 -11.60 -3.73
CA THR A 83 5.65 -10.44 -4.58
C THR A 83 6.62 -9.28 -4.40
N GLY A 84 7.70 -9.44 -3.62
CA GLY A 84 8.64 -8.36 -3.32
C GLY A 84 8.12 -7.35 -2.29
N VAL A 85 6.94 -7.55 -1.72
CA VAL A 85 6.42 -6.74 -0.62
C VAL A 85 7.16 -7.12 0.67
N THR A 86 7.85 -6.14 1.24
CA THR A 86 8.62 -6.31 2.48
C THR A 86 7.94 -5.67 3.69
N ALA A 87 6.94 -4.83 3.44
CA ALA A 87 6.15 -4.21 4.50
C ALA A 87 4.73 -3.88 3.99
N PHE A 88 3.74 -3.94 4.87
CA PHE A 88 2.36 -3.69 4.47
C PHE A 88 1.47 -3.24 5.63
N LEU A 89 0.30 -2.70 5.29
CA LEU A 89 -0.81 -2.47 6.20
C LEU A 89 -1.91 -3.51 5.92
N PRO A 90 -2.13 -4.50 6.81
CA PRO A 90 -3.37 -5.27 6.78
C PRO A 90 -4.57 -4.34 6.85
N THR A 91 -5.56 -4.55 5.99
CA THR A 91 -6.69 -3.65 5.82
C THR A 91 -8.00 -4.34 6.18
N LEU A 92 -8.83 -3.64 6.95
CA LEU A 92 -10.21 -4.02 7.23
C LEU A 92 -11.14 -3.02 6.54
N ILE A 93 -12.00 -3.50 5.65
CA ILE A 93 -13.12 -2.70 5.14
C ILE A 93 -14.16 -2.48 6.24
N SER A 94 -15.13 -1.60 6.02
CA SER A 94 -16.13 -1.21 7.04
C SER A 94 -16.68 -2.39 7.82
N ALA A 95 -16.55 -2.30 9.12
CA ALA A 95 -17.08 -3.21 10.14
C ALA A 95 -17.61 -2.36 11.31
N PRO A 96 -18.38 -2.91 12.25
CA PRO A 96 -18.71 -2.22 13.49
C PRO A 96 -17.45 -1.65 14.16
N VAL A 97 -17.58 -0.50 14.81
CA VAL A 97 -16.43 0.27 15.35
C VAL A 97 -15.56 -0.58 16.28
N GLU A 98 -16.19 -1.40 17.13
CA GLU A 98 -15.53 -2.30 18.07
C GLU A 98 -14.76 -3.42 17.36
N VAL A 99 -15.26 -3.89 16.21
CA VAL A 99 -14.58 -4.87 15.36
C VAL A 99 -13.34 -4.23 14.72
N GLY A 100 -13.43 -2.95 14.31
CA GLY A 100 -12.30 -2.18 13.82
C GLY A 100 -11.20 -2.06 14.89
N ALA A 101 -11.57 -1.77 16.13
CA ALA A 101 -10.64 -1.71 17.25
C ALA A 101 -10.00 -3.08 17.55
N ALA A 102 -10.80 -4.15 17.55
CA ALA A 102 -10.31 -5.53 17.73
C ALA A 102 -9.36 -5.96 16.60
N PHE A 103 -9.64 -5.55 15.36
CA PHE A 103 -8.75 -5.78 14.21
C PHE A 103 -7.40 -5.10 14.40
N ALA A 104 -7.38 -3.83 14.83
CA ALA A 104 -6.12 -3.13 15.10
C ALA A 104 -5.30 -3.84 16.20
N ALA A 105 -5.95 -4.40 17.22
CA ALA A 105 -5.29 -5.21 18.24
C ALA A 105 -4.73 -6.53 17.67
N ALA A 106 -5.47 -7.22 16.80
CA ALA A 106 -5.00 -8.42 16.10
C ALA A 106 -3.79 -8.12 15.19
N VAL A 107 -3.78 -6.97 14.50
CA VAL A 107 -2.62 -6.49 13.74
C VAL A 107 -1.43 -6.26 14.65
N GLY A 108 -1.63 -5.67 15.83
CA GLY A 108 -0.58 -5.50 16.85
C GLY A 108 0.00 -6.84 17.32
N ALA A 109 -0.84 -7.85 17.52
CA ALA A 109 -0.40 -9.21 17.91
C ALA A 109 0.42 -9.89 16.80
N ALA A 110 0.17 -9.57 15.52
CA ALA A 110 0.92 -10.09 14.38
C ALA A 110 2.18 -9.26 14.03
N ALA A 111 2.52 -8.22 14.79
CA ALA A 111 3.65 -7.33 14.49
C ALA A 111 5.02 -8.05 14.46
N GLU A 112 5.16 -9.14 15.22
CA GLU A 112 6.37 -9.98 15.29
C GLU A 112 6.42 -11.07 14.21
N ALA A 113 5.48 -11.06 13.25
CA ALA A 113 5.50 -12.00 12.11
C ALA A 113 6.83 -11.92 11.35
N GLN A 114 7.31 -13.08 10.91
CA GLN A 114 8.68 -13.24 10.41
C GLN A 114 8.84 -12.95 8.92
N GLY A 115 7.75 -12.77 8.19
CA GLY A 115 7.74 -12.43 6.76
C GLY A 115 7.80 -10.92 6.49
N ALA A 116 6.90 -10.40 5.65
CA ALA A 116 6.76 -8.97 5.42
C ALA A 116 6.33 -8.23 6.70
N ARG A 117 6.96 -7.07 6.96
CA ARG A 117 6.69 -6.26 8.16
C ARG A 117 5.24 -5.82 8.22
N VAL A 118 4.57 -6.08 9.32
CA VAL A 118 3.24 -5.54 9.64
C VAL A 118 3.43 -4.15 10.26
N LEU A 119 3.14 -3.08 9.49
CA LEU A 119 3.42 -1.70 9.92
C LEU A 119 2.28 -1.06 10.73
N GLY A 120 1.22 -1.80 10.99
CA GLY A 120 0.01 -1.37 11.67
C GLY A 120 -1.23 -1.56 10.82
N ALA A 121 -2.42 -1.25 11.36
CA ALA A 121 -3.68 -1.46 10.68
C ALA A 121 -4.05 -0.30 9.73
N HIS A 122 -4.65 -0.62 8.59
CA HIS A 122 -5.48 0.31 7.84
C HIS A 122 -6.95 -0.03 8.11
N ILE A 123 -7.70 0.92 8.66
CA ILE A 123 -9.14 0.80 8.85
C ILE A 123 -9.82 1.63 7.76
N GLU A 124 -10.41 0.94 6.79
CA GLU A 124 -11.13 1.58 5.68
C GLU A 124 -12.61 1.73 6.02
N GLY A 125 -12.97 2.88 6.54
CA GLY A 125 -14.27 3.15 7.14
C GLY A 125 -14.24 3.01 8.67
N PRO A 126 -15.39 2.79 9.35
CA PRO A 126 -16.76 2.69 8.83
C PRO A 126 -17.43 4.02 8.44
N PHE A 127 -16.74 5.14 8.59
CA PHE A 127 -17.25 6.51 8.37
C PHE A 127 -17.28 6.86 6.87
N LEU A 128 -18.05 6.11 6.08
CA LEU A 128 -18.09 6.22 4.62
C LEU A 128 -19.46 6.65 4.12
N ASN A 129 -19.51 7.26 2.93
CA ASN A 129 -20.76 7.66 2.32
C ASN A 129 -21.51 6.43 1.76
N PRO A 130 -22.77 6.18 2.18
CA PRO A 130 -23.55 5.02 1.72
C PRO A 130 -23.73 4.94 0.21
N SER A 131 -23.73 6.08 -0.50
CA SER A 131 -23.88 6.14 -1.97
C SER A 131 -22.58 5.82 -2.70
N PHE A 132 -21.43 5.90 -2.02
CA PHE A 132 -20.09 5.62 -2.56
C PHE A 132 -19.42 4.43 -1.87
N ARG A 133 -20.21 3.57 -1.20
CA ARG A 133 -19.68 2.47 -0.37
C ARG A 133 -18.94 1.38 -1.13
N GLY A 134 -19.09 1.27 -2.47
CA GLY A 134 -18.46 0.17 -3.21
C GLY A 134 -18.81 -1.20 -2.63
N ALA A 135 -17.79 -2.00 -2.31
CA ALA A 135 -17.93 -3.33 -1.74
C ALA A 135 -18.30 -3.37 -0.24
N HIS A 136 -18.30 -2.22 0.46
CA HIS A 136 -18.61 -2.17 1.90
C HIS A 136 -20.09 -2.49 2.17
N LEU A 137 -20.36 -3.20 3.27
CA LEU A 137 -21.73 -3.47 3.71
C LEU A 137 -22.36 -2.21 4.30
N ARG A 138 -23.53 -1.82 3.79
CA ARG A 138 -24.24 -0.64 4.30
C ARG A 138 -24.54 -0.73 5.81
N ALA A 139 -24.84 -1.93 6.29
CA ALA A 139 -25.12 -2.17 7.71
C ALA A 139 -23.92 -1.96 8.64
N HIS A 140 -22.70 -1.92 8.10
CA HIS A 140 -21.47 -1.68 8.85
C HIS A 140 -21.01 -0.22 8.80
N LEU A 141 -21.70 0.65 8.05
CA LEU A 141 -21.37 2.07 8.04
C LEU A 141 -21.85 2.73 9.32
N ALA A 142 -21.06 3.65 9.84
CA ALA A 142 -21.34 4.38 11.06
C ALA A 142 -21.13 5.88 10.87
N GLU A 143 -21.75 6.69 11.70
CA GLU A 143 -21.48 8.12 11.78
C GLU A 143 -20.19 8.37 12.58
N PRO A 144 -19.39 9.35 12.19
CA PRO A 144 -18.17 9.74 12.91
C PRO A 144 -18.51 10.59 14.15
N THR A 145 -19.29 9.99 15.10
CA THR A 145 -19.55 10.63 16.39
C THR A 145 -18.25 10.70 17.22
N PRO A 146 -18.12 11.62 18.17
CA PRO A 146 -16.94 11.68 19.04
C PRO A 146 -16.62 10.33 19.70
N GLU A 147 -17.64 9.59 20.17
CA GLU A 147 -17.48 8.30 20.82
C GLU A 147 -16.89 7.26 19.85
N ASN A 148 -17.45 7.14 18.65
CA ASN A 148 -16.97 6.22 17.62
C ASN A 148 -15.54 6.54 17.19
N VAL A 149 -15.22 7.83 17.05
CA VAL A 149 -13.89 8.31 16.67
C VAL A 149 -12.88 8.02 17.79
N ASP A 150 -13.25 8.21 19.05
CA ASP A 150 -12.37 7.94 20.19
C ASP A 150 -12.05 6.43 20.32
N VAL A 151 -13.00 5.54 20.04
CA VAL A 151 -12.75 4.08 20.00
C VAL A 151 -11.71 3.73 18.92
N ILE A 152 -11.86 4.26 17.70
CA ILE A 152 -10.88 4.03 16.62
C ILE A 152 -9.53 4.68 16.96
N ALA A 153 -9.51 5.91 17.48
CA ALA A 153 -8.28 6.60 17.84
C ALA A 153 -7.51 5.86 18.95
N ALA A 154 -8.22 5.32 19.96
CA ALA A 154 -7.63 4.54 21.05
C ALA A 154 -6.97 3.25 20.57
N ALA A 155 -7.51 2.63 19.51
CA ALA A 155 -6.94 1.43 18.88
C ALA A 155 -5.66 1.71 18.07
N ARG A 156 -5.32 2.98 17.84
CA ARG A 156 -4.10 3.45 17.16
C ARG A 156 -3.83 2.77 15.81
N PRO A 157 -4.80 2.71 14.90
CA PRO A 157 -4.50 2.25 13.54
C PRO A 157 -3.47 3.17 12.88
N ARG A 158 -2.75 2.67 11.89
CA ARG A 158 -1.76 3.47 11.18
C ARG A 158 -2.37 4.40 10.16
N LEU A 159 -3.48 3.96 9.54
CA LEU A 159 -4.23 4.69 8.53
C LEU A 159 -5.73 4.48 8.73
N VAL A 160 -6.51 5.55 8.57
CA VAL A 160 -7.99 5.52 8.60
C VAL A 160 -8.53 6.22 7.37
N THR A 161 -9.45 5.57 6.66
CA THR A 161 -10.17 6.14 5.52
C THR A 161 -11.56 6.58 5.96
N LEU A 162 -11.95 7.81 5.60
CA LEU A 162 -13.28 8.36 5.89
C LEU A 162 -13.81 9.23 4.73
N ALA A 163 -15.14 9.43 4.70
CA ALA A 163 -15.84 10.34 3.80
C ALA A 163 -16.01 11.71 4.49
N PRO A 164 -15.29 12.75 4.07
CA PRO A 164 -15.20 14.00 4.81
C PRO A 164 -16.45 14.86 4.76
N GLU A 165 -17.41 14.58 3.89
CA GLU A 165 -18.68 15.28 3.80
C GLU A 165 -19.70 14.85 4.85
N LEU A 166 -19.47 13.74 5.56
CA LEU A 166 -20.37 13.28 6.61
C LEU A 166 -20.43 14.27 7.78
N PRO A 167 -21.58 14.42 8.43
CA PRO A 167 -21.67 15.22 9.66
C PRO A 167 -20.65 14.74 10.70
N GLY A 168 -19.85 15.66 11.26
CA GLY A 168 -18.79 15.35 12.22
C GLY A 168 -17.44 14.87 11.62
N ALA A 169 -17.38 14.52 10.33
CA ALA A 169 -16.18 13.94 9.74
C ALA A 169 -14.96 14.86 9.71
N LEU A 170 -15.12 16.19 9.62
CA LEU A 170 -13.99 17.11 9.70
C LEU A 170 -13.37 17.11 11.09
N ALA A 171 -14.19 17.12 12.15
CA ALA A 171 -13.72 17.01 13.52
C ALA A 171 -13.05 15.63 13.78
N ALA A 172 -13.62 14.56 13.22
CA ALA A 172 -13.02 13.24 13.24
C ALA A 172 -11.64 13.22 12.57
N ALA A 173 -11.51 13.83 11.38
CA ALA A 173 -10.25 13.91 10.67
C ALA A 173 -9.19 14.66 11.49
N GLU A 174 -9.54 15.78 12.10
CA GLU A 174 -8.66 16.56 12.98
C GLU A 174 -8.23 15.73 14.21
N ARG A 175 -9.17 15.09 14.90
CA ARG A 175 -8.92 14.25 16.07
C ARG A 175 -7.98 13.09 15.77
N LEU A 176 -8.23 12.35 14.68
CA LEU A 176 -7.39 11.25 14.24
C LEU A 176 -5.99 11.73 13.83
N HIS A 177 -5.91 12.84 13.09
CA HIS A 177 -4.64 13.44 12.69
C HIS A 177 -3.79 13.88 13.90
N GLN A 178 -4.40 14.54 14.89
CA GLN A 178 -3.73 14.93 16.14
C GLN A 178 -3.25 13.73 16.96
N SER A 179 -3.90 12.56 16.80
CA SER A 179 -3.47 11.30 17.41
C SER A 179 -2.31 10.61 16.65
N GLY A 180 -1.76 11.25 15.60
CA GLY A 180 -0.66 10.71 14.80
C GLY A 180 -1.07 9.67 13.76
N ILE A 181 -2.37 9.52 13.51
CA ILE A 181 -2.92 8.59 12.52
C ILE A 181 -2.93 9.28 11.14
N VAL A 182 -2.55 8.55 10.10
CA VAL A 182 -2.68 9.03 8.72
C VAL A 182 -4.17 9.01 8.35
N VAL A 183 -4.74 10.19 8.09
CA VAL A 183 -6.14 10.30 7.68
C VAL A 183 -6.24 10.34 6.16
N ALA A 184 -7.05 9.45 5.61
CA ALA A 184 -7.33 9.34 4.19
C ALA A 184 -8.78 9.74 3.87
N ALA A 185 -8.98 10.37 2.72
CA ALA A 185 -10.31 10.53 2.13
C ALA A 185 -10.56 9.43 1.11
N GLY A 186 -11.70 8.77 1.20
CA GLY A 186 -12.14 7.72 0.29
C GLY A 186 -13.63 7.40 0.47
N HIS A 187 -14.22 6.67 -0.48
CA HIS A 187 -15.64 6.28 -0.43
C HIS A 187 -16.58 7.47 -0.14
N THR A 188 -16.43 8.52 -0.90
CA THR A 188 -16.94 9.87 -0.59
C THR A 188 -17.63 10.48 -1.79
N GLY A 189 -18.73 11.21 -1.54
CA GLY A 189 -19.40 12.07 -2.51
C GLY A 189 -19.00 13.55 -2.41
N ALA A 190 -17.97 13.88 -1.62
CA ALA A 190 -17.58 15.24 -1.35
C ALA A 190 -17.25 16.04 -2.62
N ASP A 191 -17.61 17.30 -2.60
CA ASP A 191 -17.23 18.26 -3.63
C ASP A 191 -15.80 18.80 -3.44
N PHE A 192 -15.39 19.70 -4.33
CA PHE A 192 -14.05 20.29 -4.31
C PHE A 192 -13.77 21.10 -3.02
N GLU A 193 -14.74 21.91 -2.57
CA GLU A 193 -14.56 22.75 -1.38
C GLU A 193 -14.60 21.93 -0.09
N GLN A 194 -15.43 20.89 -0.03
CA GLN A 194 -15.40 19.91 1.06
C GLN A 194 -14.06 19.20 1.14
N GLY A 195 -13.49 18.83 -0.03
CA GLY A 195 -12.14 18.26 -0.12
C GLY A 195 -11.06 19.22 0.43
N ARG A 196 -11.12 20.50 0.11
CA ARG A 196 -10.20 21.52 0.67
C ARG A 196 -10.31 21.64 2.19
N LYS A 197 -11.55 21.64 2.72
CA LYS A 197 -11.79 21.65 4.16
C LYS A 197 -11.23 20.38 4.83
N ALA A 198 -11.42 19.23 4.21
CA ALA A 198 -10.88 17.95 4.70
C ALA A 198 -9.33 17.98 4.79
N ILE A 199 -8.66 18.53 3.78
CA ILE A 199 -7.21 18.70 3.81
C ILE A 199 -6.76 19.67 4.90
N ALA A 200 -7.51 20.74 5.13
CA ALA A 200 -7.26 21.66 6.26
C ALA A 200 -7.43 20.97 7.61
N ALA A 201 -8.42 20.07 7.74
CA ALA A 201 -8.70 19.26 8.93
C ALA A 201 -7.74 18.06 9.14
N GLY A 202 -6.73 17.86 8.30
CA GLY A 202 -5.71 16.85 8.54
C GLY A 202 -5.72 15.66 7.57
N VAL A 203 -6.55 15.62 6.54
CA VAL A 203 -6.44 14.61 5.47
C VAL A 203 -5.10 14.77 4.74
N ARG A 204 -4.34 13.67 4.66
CA ARG A 204 -3.00 13.63 4.03
C ARG A 204 -2.85 12.52 3.00
N PHE A 205 -3.84 11.64 2.90
CA PHE A 205 -3.86 10.54 1.93
C PHE A 205 -5.20 10.49 1.20
N ALA A 206 -5.22 9.98 -0.02
CA ALA A 206 -6.44 9.64 -0.76
C ALA A 206 -6.43 8.13 -1.01
N THR A 207 -7.38 7.42 -0.48
CA THR A 207 -7.54 5.99 -0.71
C THR A 207 -7.94 5.76 -2.17
N HIS A 208 -7.25 4.85 -2.86
CA HIS A 208 -7.50 4.41 -4.25
C HIS A 208 -8.17 5.48 -5.13
N ILE A 209 -7.44 6.60 -5.33
CA ILE A 209 -7.92 7.80 -6.03
C ILE A 209 -8.79 7.47 -7.26
N TYR A 210 -9.86 8.22 -7.47
CA TYR A 210 -10.94 8.08 -8.46
C TYR A 210 -11.97 6.98 -8.15
N ASN A 211 -11.59 5.90 -7.45
CA ASN A 211 -12.51 4.80 -7.13
C ASN A 211 -13.41 5.21 -5.97
N ALA A 212 -14.71 4.91 -6.09
CA ALA A 212 -15.74 5.32 -5.14
C ALA A 212 -15.72 6.83 -4.79
N MET A 213 -15.48 7.67 -5.82
CA MET A 213 -15.51 9.14 -5.77
C MET A 213 -16.29 9.70 -6.96
N PRO A 214 -16.83 10.94 -6.87
CA PRO A 214 -17.39 11.62 -8.04
C PRO A 214 -16.33 11.80 -9.13
N PRO A 215 -16.70 11.66 -10.41
CA PRO A 215 -15.77 11.90 -11.51
C PRO A 215 -15.33 13.38 -11.56
N VAL A 216 -14.11 13.64 -12.03
CA VAL A 216 -13.64 15.00 -12.27
C VAL A 216 -14.42 15.60 -13.44
N HIS A 217 -15.23 16.62 -13.16
CA HIS A 217 -16.05 17.30 -14.13
C HIS A 217 -15.77 18.80 -14.13
N HIS A 218 -15.66 19.42 -15.31
CA HIS A 218 -15.20 20.82 -15.47
C HIS A 218 -16.03 21.89 -14.74
N ARG A 219 -17.28 21.62 -14.39
CA ARG A 219 -18.15 22.50 -13.57
C ARG A 219 -18.39 21.99 -12.15
N ARG A 220 -18.12 20.71 -11.88
CA ARG A 220 -18.26 20.06 -10.57
C ARG A 220 -17.08 19.14 -10.36
N PRO A 221 -15.90 19.72 -10.03
CA PRO A 221 -14.64 18.99 -10.09
C PRO A 221 -14.49 17.87 -9.07
N GLY A 222 -15.33 17.83 -8.02
CA GLY A 222 -15.30 16.80 -6.99
C GLY A 222 -14.07 16.81 -6.12
N ILE A 223 -14.08 15.99 -5.08
CA ILE A 223 -12.97 15.86 -4.13
C ILE A 223 -11.68 15.37 -4.78
N ALA A 224 -11.77 14.49 -5.80
CA ALA A 224 -10.58 13.95 -6.45
C ALA A 224 -9.65 15.05 -6.94
N LEU A 225 -10.19 16.11 -7.58
CA LEU A 225 -9.38 17.24 -8.03
C LEU A 225 -8.77 18.04 -6.88
N ALA A 226 -9.48 18.23 -5.76
CA ALA A 226 -8.94 18.91 -4.58
C ALA A 226 -7.73 18.15 -4.00
N LEU A 227 -7.82 16.82 -3.88
CA LEU A 227 -6.75 15.95 -3.41
C LEU A 227 -5.55 15.93 -4.38
N LEU A 228 -5.81 15.99 -5.68
CA LEU A 228 -4.77 16.03 -6.72
C LEU A 228 -3.97 17.33 -6.69
N LEU A 229 -4.62 18.47 -6.53
CA LEU A 229 -3.97 19.77 -6.60
C LEU A 229 -3.21 20.15 -5.32
N ASP A 230 -3.56 19.59 -4.17
CA ASP A 230 -2.89 19.95 -2.91
C ASP A 230 -1.58 19.18 -2.72
N PRO A 231 -0.42 19.87 -2.56
CA PRO A 231 0.88 19.22 -2.43
C PRO A 231 1.08 18.47 -1.11
N ARG A 232 0.23 18.69 -0.10
CA ARG A 232 0.28 18.01 1.20
C ARG A 232 -0.25 16.58 1.14
N VAL A 233 -1.12 16.29 0.16
CA VAL A 233 -1.80 14.99 0.01
C VAL A 233 -0.97 14.06 -0.87
N THR A 234 -0.79 12.82 -0.44
CA THR A 234 -0.34 11.71 -1.31
C THR A 234 -1.56 10.90 -1.72
N VAL A 235 -1.60 10.43 -2.96
CA VAL A 235 -2.72 9.63 -3.46
C VAL A 235 -2.33 8.17 -3.60
N GLY A 236 -3.16 7.26 -3.09
CA GLY A 236 -3.09 5.82 -3.36
C GLY A 236 -3.64 5.52 -4.75
N LEU A 237 -2.95 4.68 -5.51
CA LEU A 237 -3.32 4.34 -6.89
C LEU A 237 -3.27 2.84 -7.10
N ILE A 238 -4.39 2.24 -7.51
CA ILE A 238 -4.47 0.87 -8.02
C ILE A 238 -4.20 0.92 -9.53
N ALA A 239 -2.96 0.74 -9.93
CA ALA A 239 -2.51 0.83 -11.33
C ALA A 239 -2.51 -0.56 -12.00
N ASP A 240 -3.64 -1.26 -11.98
CA ASP A 240 -3.81 -2.60 -12.56
C ASP A 240 -4.40 -2.58 -13.98
N GLY A 241 -4.86 -1.41 -14.45
CA GLY A 241 -5.51 -1.24 -15.75
C GLY A 241 -7.01 -1.52 -15.75
N GLU A 242 -7.55 -2.06 -14.65
CA GLU A 242 -8.98 -2.33 -14.45
C GLU A 242 -9.63 -1.25 -13.58
N HIS A 243 -8.98 -0.85 -12.48
CA HIS A 243 -9.46 0.23 -11.59
C HIS A 243 -9.23 1.61 -12.18
N VAL A 244 -8.06 1.82 -12.81
CA VAL A 244 -7.70 3.10 -13.43
C VAL A 244 -7.05 2.85 -14.78
N HIS A 245 -7.66 3.40 -15.82
CA HIS A 245 -7.13 3.29 -17.19
C HIS A 245 -5.73 3.92 -17.29
N ALA A 246 -4.84 3.32 -18.07
CA ALA A 246 -3.43 3.74 -18.21
C ALA A 246 -3.27 5.22 -18.57
N SER A 247 -4.13 5.77 -19.46
CA SER A 247 -4.11 7.20 -19.80
C SER A 247 -4.49 8.11 -18.64
N VAL A 248 -5.34 7.64 -17.71
CA VAL A 248 -5.68 8.39 -16.48
C VAL A 248 -4.51 8.32 -15.50
N CYS A 249 -3.81 7.20 -15.41
CA CYS A 249 -2.56 7.11 -14.65
C CYS A 249 -1.49 8.08 -15.19
N GLU A 250 -1.37 8.23 -16.53
CA GLU A 250 -0.48 9.20 -17.15
C GLU A 250 -0.89 10.64 -16.82
N GLN A 251 -2.18 10.98 -16.90
CA GLN A 251 -2.69 12.29 -16.47
C GLN A 251 -2.37 12.56 -15.00
N LEU A 252 -2.59 11.57 -14.14
CA LEU A 252 -2.29 11.65 -12.71
C LEU A 252 -0.82 11.98 -12.45
N LEU A 253 0.11 11.34 -13.16
CA LEU A 253 1.54 11.62 -13.07
C LEU A 253 1.88 13.09 -13.39
N ARG A 254 1.23 13.65 -14.41
CA ARG A 254 1.46 15.04 -14.83
C ARG A 254 0.90 16.05 -13.83
N VAL A 255 -0.23 15.75 -13.20
CA VAL A 255 -0.89 16.66 -12.25
C VAL A 255 -0.28 16.56 -10.86
N LYS A 256 -0.10 15.33 -10.35
CA LYS A 256 0.31 15.08 -8.96
C LYS A 256 1.83 15.01 -8.78
N GLY A 257 2.53 14.56 -9.80
CA GLY A 257 3.96 14.28 -9.73
C GLY A 257 4.29 13.00 -8.96
N ILE A 258 5.42 12.37 -9.33
CA ILE A 258 5.82 11.06 -8.81
C ILE A 258 6.01 11.02 -7.29
N GLY A 259 6.41 12.12 -6.67
CA GLY A 259 6.69 12.15 -5.22
C GLY A 259 5.44 12.04 -4.33
N ARG A 260 4.24 12.04 -4.92
CA ARG A 260 2.96 12.08 -4.20
C ARG A 260 1.94 11.07 -4.72
N ILE A 261 2.41 10.01 -5.41
CA ILE A 261 1.60 8.87 -5.82
C ILE A 261 2.20 7.64 -5.14
N ALA A 262 1.42 6.97 -4.30
CA ALA A 262 1.76 5.67 -3.71
C ALA A 262 0.98 4.58 -4.44
N LEU A 263 1.66 3.60 -5.01
CA LEU A 263 0.98 2.40 -5.48
C LEU A 263 0.45 1.63 -4.28
N THR A 264 -0.77 1.14 -4.41
CA THR A 264 -1.42 0.26 -3.45
C THR A 264 -2.20 -0.79 -4.21
N THR A 265 -2.14 -2.02 -3.76
CA THR A 265 -2.79 -3.10 -4.52
C THR A 265 -4.27 -3.17 -4.26
N ASP A 266 -4.71 -2.86 -3.04
CA ASP A 266 -6.08 -3.16 -2.60
C ASP A 266 -6.44 -4.63 -2.85
N GLN A 267 -5.42 -5.50 -2.82
CA GLN A 267 -5.57 -6.92 -3.12
C GLN A 267 -6.40 -7.63 -2.05
N THR A 268 -7.13 -8.63 -2.50
CA THR A 268 -7.95 -9.50 -1.65
C THR A 268 -7.31 -10.88 -1.51
N SER A 269 -7.92 -11.76 -0.72
CA SER A 269 -7.51 -13.16 -0.60
C SER A 269 -7.47 -13.92 -1.95
N ALA A 270 -8.11 -13.40 -3.00
CA ALA A 270 -8.05 -13.95 -4.35
C ALA A 270 -6.73 -13.68 -5.09
N ALA A 271 -5.98 -12.63 -4.70
CA ALA A 271 -4.70 -12.33 -5.32
C ALA A 271 -3.69 -13.44 -5.02
N GLY A 272 -2.92 -13.86 -6.02
CA GLY A 272 -1.99 -14.98 -5.87
C GLY A 272 -2.62 -16.37 -5.76
N ALA A 273 -3.95 -16.48 -5.95
CA ALA A 273 -4.70 -17.72 -5.90
C ALA A 273 -5.40 -18.01 -7.24
N PRO A 274 -5.78 -19.27 -7.56
CA PRO A 274 -6.52 -19.60 -8.78
C PRO A 274 -7.86 -18.87 -8.89
N PRO A 275 -8.46 -18.76 -10.09
CA PRO A 275 -9.84 -18.26 -10.22
C PRO A 275 -10.81 -19.03 -9.30
N GLY A 276 -11.73 -18.33 -8.65
CA GLY A 276 -12.63 -18.95 -7.69
C GLY A 276 -13.38 -17.96 -6.81
N THR A 277 -14.02 -18.49 -5.76
CA THR A 277 -14.72 -17.70 -4.74
C THR A 277 -13.84 -17.58 -3.50
N TYR A 278 -13.71 -16.36 -3.02
CA TYR A 278 -12.85 -15.97 -1.90
C TYR A 278 -13.62 -15.11 -0.89
N ALA A 279 -12.95 -14.68 0.17
CA ALA A 279 -13.50 -13.76 1.16
C ALA A 279 -12.85 -12.37 1.06
N LEU A 280 -13.65 -11.34 1.30
CA LEU A 280 -13.23 -9.98 1.58
C LEU A 280 -13.93 -9.54 2.87
N SER A 281 -13.21 -9.52 3.98
CA SER A 281 -13.76 -9.29 5.33
C SER A 281 -14.96 -10.21 5.61
N GLY A 282 -14.81 -11.50 5.32
CA GLY A 282 -15.85 -12.51 5.46
C GLY A 282 -16.94 -12.47 4.39
N ARG A 283 -16.94 -11.50 3.48
CA ARG A 283 -17.92 -11.36 2.40
C ARG A 283 -17.47 -12.13 1.15
N PRO A 284 -18.32 -12.95 0.50
CA PRO A 284 -17.92 -13.69 -0.69
C PRO A 284 -17.70 -12.76 -1.89
N VAL A 285 -16.55 -12.94 -2.55
CA VAL A 285 -16.15 -12.29 -3.80
C VAL A 285 -15.75 -13.35 -4.81
N VAL A 286 -15.89 -13.05 -6.10
CA VAL A 286 -15.51 -13.95 -7.20
C VAL A 286 -14.36 -13.34 -7.98
N SER A 287 -13.33 -14.14 -8.22
CA SER A 287 -12.18 -13.77 -9.03
C SER A 287 -12.09 -14.64 -10.28
N ASP A 288 -11.83 -14.03 -11.41
CA ASP A 288 -11.43 -14.68 -12.67
C ASP A 288 -9.91 -14.85 -12.84
N GLY A 289 -9.14 -14.47 -11.77
CA GLY A 289 -7.68 -14.44 -11.76
C GLY A 289 -7.09 -13.05 -12.14
N ARG A 290 -7.91 -12.11 -12.59
CA ARG A 290 -7.50 -10.73 -12.95
C ARG A 290 -8.30 -9.69 -12.20
N VAL A 291 -9.61 -9.90 -12.10
CA VAL A 291 -10.55 -8.96 -11.52
C VAL A 291 -11.32 -9.64 -10.41
N VAL A 292 -11.56 -8.93 -9.33
CA VAL A 292 -12.38 -9.39 -8.19
C VAL A 292 -13.68 -8.60 -8.14
N ARG A 293 -14.81 -9.29 -8.05
CA ARG A 293 -16.14 -8.68 -8.06
C ARG A 293 -17.08 -9.30 -7.02
N LEU A 294 -18.02 -8.49 -6.56
CA LEU A 294 -19.23 -9.01 -5.92
C LEU A 294 -20.14 -9.68 -6.95
N LYS A 295 -21.13 -10.43 -6.48
CA LYS A 295 -22.13 -11.10 -7.34
C LYS A 295 -22.93 -10.13 -8.23
N ASP A 296 -23.08 -8.86 -7.82
CA ASP A 296 -23.77 -7.82 -8.59
C ASP A 296 -22.85 -7.12 -9.63
N GLY A 297 -21.61 -7.58 -9.79
CA GLY A 297 -20.65 -7.03 -10.72
C GLY A 297 -19.78 -5.88 -10.19
N THR A 298 -20.05 -5.37 -8.98
CA THR A 298 -19.26 -4.31 -8.34
C THR A 298 -17.82 -4.79 -8.13
N LEU A 299 -16.81 -3.96 -8.51
CA LEU A 299 -15.42 -4.22 -8.18
C LEU A 299 -15.23 -4.30 -6.66
N ALA A 300 -14.43 -5.25 -6.20
CA ALA A 300 -14.27 -5.57 -4.79
C ALA A 300 -12.78 -5.85 -4.48
N GLY A 301 -11.98 -4.81 -4.46
CA GLY A 301 -10.53 -4.89 -4.41
C GLY A 301 -9.93 -5.49 -5.67
N SER A 302 -8.65 -5.84 -5.65
CA SER A 302 -7.92 -6.34 -6.82
C SER A 302 -7.38 -7.77 -6.65
N ALA A 303 -6.99 -8.38 -7.77
CA ALA A 303 -6.16 -9.59 -7.81
C ALA A 303 -4.71 -9.28 -8.24
N ALA A 304 -4.36 -7.99 -8.43
CA ALA A 304 -3.06 -7.59 -8.91
C ALA A 304 -2.00 -7.63 -7.81
N SER A 305 -0.78 -7.99 -8.17
CA SER A 305 0.39 -7.90 -7.31
C SER A 305 1.09 -6.54 -7.45
N MET A 306 1.91 -6.15 -6.47
CA MET A 306 2.69 -4.90 -6.57
C MET A 306 3.60 -4.85 -7.81
N PRO A 307 4.29 -5.93 -8.23
CA PRO A 307 5.01 -5.97 -9.50
C PRO A 307 4.15 -5.63 -10.73
N ASP A 308 2.87 -6.03 -10.76
CA ASP A 308 1.97 -5.72 -11.88
C ASP A 308 1.72 -4.23 -11.99
N LEU A 309 1.47 -3.56 -10.86
CA LEU A 309 1.27 -2.12 -10.79
C LEU A 309 2.53 -1.37 -11.22
N VAL A 310 3.70 -1.76 -10.69
CA VAL A 310 4.99 -1.15 -11.05
C VAL A 310 5.26 -1.33 -12.55
N ARG A 311 4.96 -2.51 -13.11
CA ARG A 311 5.14 -2.82 -14.54
C ARG A 311 4.26 -1.93 -15.43
N LEU A 312 2.99 -1.71 -15.06
CA LEU A 312 2.11 -0.81 -15.79
C LEU A 312 2.67 0.62 -15.74
N MET A 313 3.00 1.13 -14.56
CA MET A 313 3.50 2.49 -14.41
C MET A 313 4.83 2.71 -15.13
N ALA A 314 5.73 1.73 -15.15
CA ALA A 314 7.02 1.84 -15.83
C ALA A 314 6.91 1.95 -17.36
N ARG A 315 5.77 1.55 -17.95
CA ARG A 315 5.49 1.64 -19.39
C ARG A 315 4.89 2.98 -19.82
N LEU A 316 4.48 3.81 -18.86
CA LEU A 316 3.86 5.11 -19.18
C LEU A 316 4.91 6.10 -19.72
N PRO A 317 4.51 7.03 -20.62
CA PRO A 317 5.40 8.04 -21.15
C PRO A 317 6.08 8.87 -20.05
N GLY A 318 7.40 9.05 -20.14
CA GLY A 318 8.20 9.82 -19.18
C GLY A 318 8.50 9.09 -17.87
N MET A 319 8.04 7.84 -17.71
CA MET A 319 8.41 7.00 -16.58
C MET A 319 9.66 6.16 -16.87
N SER A 320 10.42 5.91 -15.82
CA SER A 320 11.46 4.89 -15.81
C SER A 320 11.12 3.85 -14.75
N LEU A 321 11.70 2.66 -14.86
CA LEU A 321 11.50 1.60 -13.87
C LEU A 321 11.87 2.07 -12.45
N ALA A 322 12.97 2.81 -12.30
CA ALA A 322 13.36 3.37 -11.00
C ALA A 322 12.30 4.32 -10.41
N ARG A 323 11.69 5.16 -11.27
CA ARG A 323 10.60 6.03 -10.85
C ARG A 323 9.35 5.23 -10.46
N ALA A 324 8.99 4.19 -11.22
CA ALA A 324 7.85 3.34 -10.89
C ALA A 324 8.07 2.58 -9.57
N ILE A 325 9.27 2.05 -9.33
CA ILE A 325 9.65 1.41 -8.07
C ILE A 325 9.50 2.38 -6.89
N SER A 326 9.88 3.66 -7.06
CA SER A 326 9.75 4.63 -5.97
C SER A 326 8.30 4.87 -5.53
N LEU A 327 7.32 4.69 -6.42
CA LEU A 327 5.90 4.78 -6.09
C LEU A 327 5.43 3.62 -5.19
N ALA A 328 6.13 2.48 -5.23
CA ALA A 328 5.86 1.29 -4.43
C ALA A 328 6.78 1.14 -3.21
N SER A 329 7.73 2.05 -3.00
CA SER A 329 8.74 1.93 -1.94
C SER A 329 8.92 3.24 -1.16
N ALA A 330 9.64 4.20 -1.70
CA ALA A 330 9.98 5.45 -1.01
C ALA A 330 8.75 6.34 -0.73
N VAL A 331 7.74 6.34 -1.62
CA VAL A 331 6.54 7.17 -1.42
C VAL A 331 5.66 6.62 -0.30
N PRO A 332 5.26 5.33 -0.28
CA PRO A 332 4.48 4.79 0.83
C PRO A 332 5.25 4.83 2.16
N ALA A 333 6.56 4.60 2.18
CA ALA A 333 7.38 4.81 3.38
C ALA A 333 7.21 6.22 3.96
N ARG A 334 7.24 7.24 3.09
CA ARG A 334 7.07 8.64 3.49
C ARG A 334 5.66 8.92 4.01
N VAL A 335 4.62 8.32 3.44
CA VAL A 335 3.24 8.44 3.94
C VAL A 335 3.16 8.02 5.40
N LEU A 336 3.83 6.93 5.74
CA LEU A 336 3.86 6.40 7.11
C LEU A 336 4.95 7.02 8.00
N GLY A 337 5.82 7.89 7.48
CA GLY A 337 6.94 8.43 8.25
C GLY A 337 8.07 7.42 8.50
N GLU A 338 8.11 6.32 7.77
CA GLU A 338 9.12 5.25 7.90
C GLU A 338 10.43 5.66 7.20
N ARG A 339 11.36 6.22 7.98
CA ARG A 339 12.63 6.76 7.42
C ARG A 339 13.65 5.69 7.04
N GLY A 340 13.57 4.51 7.64
CA GLY A 340 14.46 3.38 7.38
C GLY A 340 14.06 2.51 6.20
N LEU A 341 12.82 2.61 5.70
CA LEU A 341 12.27 1.72 4.69
C LEU A 341 12.23 2.36 3.28
N GLY A 342 12.06 1.53 2.26
CA GLY A 342 11.78 1.94 0.88
C GLY A 342 12.94 2.61 0.15
N ARG A 343 14.19 2.43 0.59
CA ARG A 343 15.40 3.01 -0.03
C ARG A 343 16.61 2.11 0.13
N ILE A 344 17.56 2.21 -0.81
CA ILE A 344 18.89 1.63 -0.70
C ILE A 344 19.84 2.77 -0.31
N ALA A 345 20.21 2.83 0.96
CA ALA A 345 21.14 3.82 1.51
C ALA A 345 21.77 3.26 2.79
N GLU A 346 22.97 3.72 3.12
CA GLU A 346 23.61 3.36 4.38
C GLU A 346 22.75 3.74 5.57
N GLY A 347 22.64 2.85 6.56
CA GLY A 347 21.78 2.96 7.72
C GLY A 347 20.30 2.66 7.48
N ALA A 348 19.88 2.39 6.24
CA ALA A 348 18.52 1.92 5.97
C ALA A 348 18.34 0.45 6.35
N CYS A 349 17.09 0.05 6.57
CA CYS A 349 16.75 -1.36 6.78
C CYS A 349 17.13 -2.20 5.56
N ALA A 350 17.64 -3.39 5.81
CA ALA A 350 18.03 -4.34 4.76
C ALA A 350 16.80 -5.09 4.23
N ASP A 351 15.90 -4.33 3.60
CA ASP A 351 14.71 -4.80 2.90
C ASP A 351 14.92 -4.60 1.41
N LEU A 352 15.29 -5.68 0.70
CA LEU A 352 15.70 -5.65 -0.71
C LEU A 352 14.92 -6.66 -1.52
N VAL A 353 14.72 -6.37 -2.80
CA VAL A 353 14.13 -7.28 -3.77
C VAL A 353 15.02 -7.39 -5.01
N VAL A 354 15.26 -8.61 -5.48
CA VAL A 354 15.90 -8.89 -6.77
C VAL A 354 14.82 -9.36 -7.74
N MET A 355 14.72 -8.71 -8.89
CA MET A 355 13.69 -8.97 -9.89
C MET A 355 14.29 -9.00 -11.29
N ASP A 356 13.68 -9.76 -12.19
CA ASP A 356 14.02 -9.73 -13.60
C ASP A 356 13.38 -8.54 -14.36
N ALA A 357 13.66 -8.41 -15.65
CA ALA A 357 13.13 -7.37 -16.51
C ALA A 357 11.60 -7.44 -16.69
N GLN A 358 10.97 -8.57 -16.39
CA GLN A 358 9.53 -8.79 -16.40
C GLN A 358 8.89 -8.54 -15.03
N MET A 359 9.68 -8.07 -14.07
CA MET A 359 9.28 -7.82 -12.68
C MET A 359 8.91 -9.10 -11.90
N ARG A 360 9.39 -10.26 -12.34
CA ARG A 360 9.25 -11.49 -11.55
C ARG A 360 10.28 -11.47 -10.42
N VAL A 361 9.82 -11.68 -9.21
CA VAL A 361 10.65 -11.65 -8.00
C VAL A 361 11.49 -12.91 -7.93
N ARG A 362 12.81 -12.77 -7.89
CA ARG A 362 13.76 -13.87 -7.70
C ARG A 362 14.14 -14.06 -6.23
N LEU A 363 14.31 -12.95 -5.51
CA LEU A 363 14.69 -12.97 -4.11
C LEU A 363 14.09 -11.77 -3.40
N THR A 364 13.61 -12.00 -2.18
CA THR A 364 13.22 -10.94 -1.25
C THR A 364 13.92 -11.13 0.07
N MET A 365 14.65 -10.09 0.49
CA MET A 365 15.30 -10.00 1.79
C MET A 365 14.54 -9.01 2.67
N ILE A 366 14.32 -9.37 3.93
CA ILE A 366 13.65 -8.55 4.93
C ILE A 366 14.45 -8.63 6.22
N ARG A 367 14.79 -7.48 6.81
CA ARG A 367 15.64 -7.42 8.01
C ARG A 367 16.96 -8.21 7.83
N GLY A 368 17.55 -8.13 6.62
CA GLY A 368 18.78 -8.86 6.32
C GLY A 368 18.65 -10.38 6.19
N VAL A 369 17.42 -10.91 6.24
CA VAL A 369 17.13 -12.35 6.09
C VAL A 369 16.40 -12.59 4.79
N VAL A 370 16.85 -13.55 3.98
CA VAL A 370 16.15 -13.97 2.76
C VAL A 370 14.86 -14.68 3.16
N LYS A 371 13.70 -14.08 2.83
CA LYS A 371 12.36 -14.60 3.12
C LYS A 371 11.71 -15.28 1.93
N PHE A 372 12.15 -14.94 0.74
CA PHE A 372 11.73 -15.62 -0.48
C PHE A 372 12.91 -15.79 -1.42
N ARG A 373 13.00 -16.96 -2.03
CA ARG A 373 13.90 -17.25 -3.15
C ARG A 373 13.15 -18.13 -4.14
N GLN A 374 13.05 -17.67 -5.38
CA GLN A 374 12.42 -18.47 -6.43
C GLN A 374 13.22 -19.76 -6.60
N PRO A 375 12.57 -20.93 -6.65
CA PRO A 375 13.25 -22.20 -7.01
C PRO A 375 13.92 -22.06 -8.38
N SER A 376 15.14 -22.60 -8.48
CA SER A 376 15.94 -22.66 -9.72
C SER A 376 15.34 -23.59 -10.76
#